data_c187f8f65f004cb112bb9482fc697aad
#
_entry.id   c187f8f65f004cb112bb9482fc697aad
#
_cell.length_a   1.000
_cell.length_b   1.000
_cell.length_c   1.000
_cell.angle_alpha   90.00
_cell.angle_beta   90.00
_cell.angle_gamma   90.00
#
_symmetry.space_group_name_H-M   'P 1'
#
loop_
_entity.id
_entity.type
_entity.pdbx_description
1 polymer ?
#
loop_
_entity_poly.entity_id
_entity_poly.type
_entity_poly.pdbx_seq_one_letter_code
_entity_poly.pdbx_strand_id
1 'polypeptide(L)'
;MLATFTIIPIGAGESISPIVAKVVKLVDSSNLDYRLTAMGTIVEGEWDEVLTLIKKAHKLVRRHSARVLTSITIDDRKGAKNRLAGKVDSVKSKLKIEVKS
;
A
#
# COMPACT_ATOMS: atom_id res chain seq x y z
N MET A 1 -6.58 -1.20 10.80
CA MET A 1 -7.06 -0.49 9.60
C MET A 1 -6.33 -1.02 8.39
N LEU A 2 -7.05 -1.26 7.32
CA LEU A 2 -6.49 -1.71 6.06
C LEU A 2 -6.53 -0.55 5.07
N ALA A 3 -5.45 -0.31 4.35
CA ALA A 3 -5.39 0.77 3.36
C ALA A 3 -4.69 0.29 2.10
N THR A 4 -5.12 0.81 0.96
CA THR A 4 -4.39 0.67 -0.29
C THR A 4 -4.02 2.06 -0.79
N PHE A 5 -2.83 2.21 -1.33
CA PHE A 5 -2.39 3.49 -1.86
C PHE A 5 -1.55 3.33 -3.11
N THR A 6 -1.63 4.34 -3.97
CA THR A 6 -0.78 4.49 -5.14
C THR A 6 -0.22 5.90 -5.14
N ILE A 7 1.02 6.04 -5.59
CA ILE A 7 1.70 7.32 -5.69
C ILE A 7 2.32 7.42 -7.08
N ILE A 8 1.80 8.33 -7.89
CA ILE A 8 2.18 8.45 -9.29
C ILE A 8 2.91 9.78 -9.51
N PRO A 9 4.20 9.75 -9.85
CA PRO A 9 4.90 10.97 -10.24
C PRO A 9 4.49 11.39 -11.64
N ILE A 10 4.02 12.60 -11.78
CA ILE A 10 3.60 13.16 -13.06
C ILE A 10 4.79 13.86 -13.72
N GLY A 11 5.07 13.49 -14.96
CA GLY A 11 6.16 14.11 -15.72
C GLY A 11 7.56 13.63 -15.33
N ALA A 12 7.66 12.51 -14.60
CA ALA A 12 8.97 11.95 -14.21
C ALA A 12 9.64 11.15 -15.33
N GLY A 13 9.02 11.06 -16.51
CA GLY A 13 9.54 10.28 -17.63
C GLY A 13 9.22 8.80 -17.52
N GLU A 14 9.88 7.98 -18.33
CA GLU A 14 9.59 6.54 -18.43
C GLU A 14 10.24 5.72 -17.31
N SER A 15 11.34 6.20 -16.75
CA SER A 15 12.13 5.43 -15.78
C SER A 15 11.73 5.76 -14.34
N ILE A 16 10.64 5.19 -13.86
CA ILE A 16 10.18 5.37 -12.48
C ILE A 16 10.61 4.24 -11.54
N SER A 17 11.20 3.17 -12.09
CA SER A 17 11.60 2.00 -11.30
C SER A 17 12.50 2.31 -10.10
N PRO A 18 13.51 3.21 -10.21
CA PRO A 18 14.31 3.56 -9.03
C PRO A 18 13.50 4.24 -7.93
N ILE A 19 12.50 5.05 -8.29
CA ILE A 19 11.61 5.71 -7.33
C ILE A 19 10.73 4.68 -6.65
N VAL A 20 10.14 3.77 -7.43
CA VAL A 20 9.30 2.67 -6.92
C VAL A 20 10.09 1.81 -5.94
N ALA A 21 11.33 1.45 -6.29
CA ALA A 21 12.19 0.66 -5.40
C ALA A 21 12.43 1.35 -4.06
N LYS A 22 12.61 2.65 -4.05
CA LYS A 22 12.78 3.43 -2.81
C LYS A 22 11.51 3.42 -1.96
N VAL A 23 10.34 3.51 -2.59
CA VAL A 23 9.05 3.44 -1.88
C VAL A 23 8.86 2.06 -1.26
N VAL A 24 9.12 0.99 -2.02
CA VAL A 24 9.01 -0.38 -1.51
C VAL A 24 9.93 -0.59 -0.30
N LYS A 25 11.17 -0.11 -0.38
CA LYS A 25 12.11 -0.19 0.74
C LYS A 25 11.59 0.55 1.98
N LEU A 26 10.99 1.70 1.79
CA LEU A 26 10.40 2.47 2.88
C LEU A 26 9.24 1.71 3.52
N VAL A 27 8.37 1.11 2.71
CA VAL A 27 7.24 0.32 3.19
C VAL A 27 7.72 -0.90 3.98
N ASP A 28 8.70 -1.61 3.45
CA ASP A 28 9.28 -2.78 4.10
C ASP A 28 9.90 -2.43 5.45
N SER A 29 10.61 -1.31 5.55
CA SER A 29 11.23 -0.87 6.80
C SER A 29 10.25 -0.34 7.85
N SER A 30 8.97 -0.15 7.49
CA SER A 30 7.94 0.31 8.43
C SER A 30 7.54 -0.73 9.45
N ASN A 31 7.81 -2.00 9.21
CA ASN A 31 7.38 -3.17 10.00
C ASN A 31 5.86 -3.37 10.03
N LEU A 32 5.11 -2.68 9.19
CA LEU A 32 3.69 -2.94 9.01
C LEU A 32 3.47 -4.10 8.06
N ASP A 33 2.38 -4.83 8.23
CA ASP A 33 1.97 -5.83 7.26
C ASP A 33 1.64 -5.16 5.94
N TYR A 34 2.17 -5.69 4.84
CA TYR A 34 1.88 -5.11 3.53
C TYR A 34 1.88 -6.18 2.43
N ARG A 35 1.28 -5.81 1.31
CA ARG A 35 1.35 -6.58 0.06
C ARG A 35 1.60 -5.60 -1.09
N LEU A 36 2.57 -5.92 -1.91
CA LEU A 36 2.81 -5.17 -3.14
C LEU A 36 2.01 -5.83 -4.27
N THR A 37 1.20 -5.03 -4.96
CA THR A 37 0.41 -5.51 -6.10
C THR A 37 0.67 -4.65 -7.32
N ALA A 38 0.25 -5.14 -8.49
CA ALA A 38 0.36 -4.36 -9.73
C ALA A 38 -0.49 -3.08 -9.72
N MET A 39 -1.49 -3.00 -8.85
CA MET A 39 -2.42 -1.87 -8.79
C MET A 39 -2.19 -0.95 -7.59
N GLY A 40 -1.21 -1.25 -6.75
CA GLY A 40 -0.90 -0.44 -5.59
C GLY A 40 -0.37 -1.25 -4.43
N THR A 41 -0.05 -0.57 -3.35
CA THR A 41 0.43 -1.19 -2.12
C THR A 41 -0.71 -1.28 -1.11
N ILE A 42 -0.87 -2.46 -0.53
CA ILE A 42 -1.85 -2.69 0.54
C ILE A 42 -1.08 -2.76 1.85
N VAL A 43 -1.54 -2.04 2.87
CA VAL A 43 -0.89 -1.99 4.18
C VAL A 43 -1.93 -2.07 5.28
N GLU A 44 -1.55 -2.73 6.37
CA GLU A 44 -2.40 -2.84 7.56
C GLU A 44 -1.66 -2.33 8.79
N GLY A 45 -2.34 -1.55 9.62
CA GLY A 45 -1.80 -0.99 10.85
C GLY A 45 -2.78 -0.03 11.50
N GLU A 46 -2.32 0.66 12.52
CA GLU A 46 -3.10 1.70 13.16
C GLU A 46 -3.12 2.97 12.28
N TRP A 47 -4.14 3.80 12.49
CA TRP A 47 -4.37 5.01 11.71
C TRP A 47 -3.11 5.87 11.54
N ASP A 48 -2.48 6.23 12.65
CA ASP A 48 -1.32 7.13 12.60
C ASP A 48 -0.11 6.46 11.95
N GLU A 49 0.08 5.17 12.16
CA GLU A 49 1.18 4.42 11.56
C GLU A 49 1.05 4.36 10.03
N VAL A 50 -0.14 4.02 9.56
CA VAL A 50 -0.41 3.88 8.13
C VAL A 50 -0.31 5.24 7.43
N LEU A 51 -0.93 6.28 7.98
CA LEU A 51 -0.90 7.60 7.37
C LEU A 51 0.49 8.24 7.42
N THR A 52 1.26 7.98 8.49
CA THR A 52 2.64 8.43 8.56
C THR A 52 3.49 7.78 7.46
N LEU A 53 3.31 6.48 7.23
CA LEU A 53 4.00 5.77 6.16
C LEU A 53 3.66 6.35 4.79
N ILE A 54 2.37 6.55 4.52
CA ILE A 54 1.91 7.09 3.23
C ILE A 54 2.45 8.51 3.03
N LYS A 55 2.44 9.32 4.08
CA LYS A 55 3.02 10.67 4.03
C LYS A 55 4.50 10.65 3.65
N LYS A 56 5.28 9.76 4.27
CA LYS A 56 6.71 9.62 3.96
C LYS A 56 6.92 9.17 2.52
N ALA A 57 6.12 8.20 2.06
CA ALA A 57 6.20 7.71 0.69
C ALA A 57 5.84 8.80 -0.32
N HIS A 58 4.78 9.56 -0.06
CA HIS A 58 4.38 10.69 -0.90
C HIS A 58 5.50 11.73 -1.00
N LYS A 59 6.07 12.14 0.13
CA LYS A 59 7.15 13.12 0.16
C LYS A 59 8.40 12.63 -0.55
N LEU A 60 8.71 11.33 -0.44
CA LEU A 60 9.83 10.74 -1.13
C LEU A 60 9.67 10.89 -2.65
N VAL A 61 8.51 10.51 -3.18
CA VAL A 61 8.22 10.63 -4.61
C VAL A 61 8.19 12.09 -5.05
N ARG A 62 7.65 12.98 -4.21
CA ARG A 62 7.57 14.41 -4.50
C ARG A 62 8.94 15.07 -4.66
N ARG A 63 9.99 14.51 -4.08
CA ARG A 63 11.37 15.01 -4.30
C ARG A 63 11.85 14.77 -5.73
N HIS A 64 11.25 13.81 -6.42
CA HIS A 64 11.65 13.42 -7.78
C HIS A 64 10.70 13.94 -8.86
N SER A 65 9.61 14.58 -8.47
CA SER A 65 8.62 15.09 -9.42
C SER A 65 7.95 16.34 -8.86
N ALA A 66 7.74 17.32 -9.75
CA ALA A 66 7.05 18.55 -9.39
C ALA A 66 5.57 18.34 -9.11
N ARG A 67 5.01 17.23 -9.57
CA ARG A 67 3.61 16.90 -9.36
C ARG A 67 3.46 15.42 -9.05
N VAL A 68 2.74 15.11 -7.98
CA VAL A 68 2.51 13.74 -7.55
C VAL A 68 1.01 13.55 -7.32
N LEU A 69 0.48 12.46 -7.85
CA LEU A 69 -0.91 12.06 -7.63
C LEU A 69 -0.92 10.87 -6.67
N THR A 70 -1.46 11.09 -5.48
CA THR A 70 -1.57 10.05 -4.46
C THR A 70 -3.02 9.71 -4.22
N SER A 71 -3.37 8.42 -4.36
CA SER A 71 -4.70 7.91 -4.10
C SER A 71 -4.65 6.97 -2.91
N ILE A 72 -5.59 7.12 -1.99
CA ILE A 72 -5.65 6.32 -0.76
C ILE A 72 -7.08 5.84 -0.59
N THR A 73 -7.24 4.54 -0.35
CA THR A 73 -8.52 3.96 0.05
C THR A 73 -8.33 3.27 1.39
N ILE A 74 -9.17 3.60 2.35
CA ILE A 74 -9.09 3.09 3.72
C ILE A 74 -10.33 2.26 4.02
N ASP A 75 -10.10 1.06 4.56
CA ASP A 75 -11.14 0.20 5.11
C ASP A 75 -10.87 0.08 6.61
N ASP A 76 -11.64 0.82 7.40
CA ASP A 76 -11.48 0.87 8.85
C ASP A 76 -12.71 0.28 9.53
N ARG A 77 -12.59 -0.98 9.96
CA ARG A 77 -13.67 -1.69 10.62
C ARG A 77 -13.33 -1.85 12.10
N LYS A 78 -14.21 -1.37 12.96
CA LYS A 78 -14.04 -1.46 14.43
C LYS A 78 -13.81 -2.89 14.86
N GLY A 79 -12.72 -3.12 15.60
CA GLY A 79 -12.37 -4.43 16.14
C GLY A 79 -11.78 -5.40 15.13
N ALA A 80 -11.68 -5.04 13.86
CA ALA A 80 -11.08 -5.89 12.84
C ALA A 80 -9.55 -5.82 12.89
N LYS A 81 -8.92 -7.00 12.83
CA LYS A 81 -7.46 -7.14 12.79
C LYS A 81 -7.09 -8.23 11.79
N ASN A 82 -5.86 -8.22 11.32
CA ASN A 82 -5.34 -9.21 10.38
C ASN A 82 -6.18 -9.34 9.11
N ARG A 83 -6.72 -8.20 8.63
CA ARG A 83 -7.62 -8.17 7.47
C ARG A 83 -6.88 -8.40 6.16
N LEU A 84 -5.59 -8.12 6.13
CA LEU A 84 -4.78 -8.29 4.92
C LEU A 84 -4.78 -9.75 4.43
N ALA A 85 -4.60 -10.70 5.35
CA ALA A 85 -4.69 -12.13 5.06
C ALA A 85 -6.13 -12.64 5.20
N GLY A 86 -6.86 -12.18 6.19
CA GLY A 86 -8.18 -12.67 6.55
C GLY A 86 -9.23 -12.58 5.45
N LYS A 87 -9.24 -11.52 4.66
CA LYS A 87 -10.18 -11.37 3.53
C LYS A 87 -9.99 -12.46 2.47
N VAL A 88 -8.76 -12.75 2.12
CA VAL A 88 -8.43 -13.76 1.13
C VAL A 88 -8.75 -15.16 1.66
N ASP A 89 -8.37 -15.45 2.88
CA ASP A 89 -8.61 -16.74 3.53
C ASP A 89 -10.12 -17.01 3.65
N SER A 90 -10.90 -16.00 3.98
CA SER A 90 -12.35 -16.11 4.07
C SER A 90 -12.98 -16.47 2.72
N VAL A 91 -12.51 -15.86 1.64
CA VAL A 91 -12.99 -16.19 0.28
C VAL A 91 -12.60 -17.59 -0.11
N LYS A 92 -11.35 -18.00 0.11
CA LYS A 92 -10.86 -19.35 -0.16
C LYS A 92 -11.71 -20.39 0.56
N SER A 93 -12.02 -20.17 1.83
CA SER A 93 -12.85 -21.06 2.64
C SER A 93 -14.28 -21.19 2.08
N LYS A 94 -14.91 -20.08 1.71
CA LYS A 94 -16.28 -20.07 1.19
C LYS A 94 -16.39 -20.75 -0.17
N LEU A 95 -15.42 -20.53 -1.05
CA LEU A 95 -15.42 -21.08 -2.39
C LEU A 95 -14.95 -22.54 -2.44
N LYS A 96 -14.25 -23.00 -1.40
CA LYS A 96 -13.63 -24.33 -1.33
C LYS A 96 -12.71 -24.59 -2.54
N ILE A 97 -12.08 -23.54 -3.04
CA ILE A 97 -11.11 -23.59 -4.12
C ILE A 97 -9.88 -22.77 -3.72
N GLU A 98 -8.76 -23.04 -4.36
CA GLU A 98 -7.58 -22.24 -4.15
C GLU A 98 -7.67 -20.97 -4.99
N VAL A 99 -7.51 -19.81 -4.33
CA VAL A 99 -7.54 -18.50 -4.97
C VAL A 99 -6.13 -17.96 -5.06
N LYS A 100 -5.76 -17.43 -6.22
CA LYS A 100 -4.48 -16.75 -6.41
C LYS A 100 -4.49 -15.42 -5.65
N SER A 101 -3.51 -15.24 -4.79
CA SER A 101 -3.47 -14.05 -3.93
C SER A 101 -2.04 -13.56 -3.66
#